data_fba4659b40f5aea3dde396a099b49c1f
#
_entry.id   fba4659b40f5aea3dde396a099b49c1f
#
_cell.length_a   1.000
_cell.length_b   1.000
_cell.length_c   1.000
_cell.angle_alpha   90.00
_cell.angle_beta   90.00
_cell.angle_gamma   90.00
#
_symmetry.space_group_name_H-M   'P 1'
#
loop_
_entity.id
_entity.type
_entity.pdbx_description
1 polymer ?
#
loop_
_entity_poly.entity_id
_entity_poly.type
_entity_poly.pdbx_seq_one_letter_code
_entity_poly.pdbx_strand_id
1 'polypeptide(L)'
;MAVGQTLLLDGGHAAATSPMRILSGILRVFLLASAGQEITIGFLQPGDVCDALALRRDWVGLEALTQVQIERVERTEAVHDLTDLSTWTLELLMIRHHPDTEKRLRALLALLVERLGRRSGLWYELPIRITHERLAELIGNTRVTVTKMISRLRQSGLVEDHPTGSGPLLLRLSPELVEAILPIG
;
A
#
# COMPACT_ATOMS: atom_id res chain seq x y z
N MET A 1 -3.16 7.49 15.02
CA MET A 1 -1.96 8.02 14.37
C MET A 1 -2.38 9.07 13.36
N ALA A 2 -1.69 10.20 13.32
CA ALA A 2 -1.90 11.21 12.28
C ALA A 2 -1.23 10.79 10.96
N VAL A 3 -1.68 11.37 9.84
CA VAL A 3 -1.10 11.12 8.51
C VAL A 3 0.40 11.40 8.52
N GLY A 4 1.20 10.50 7.96
CA GLY A 4 2.66 10.58 7.89
C GLY A 4 3.38 10.16 9.18
N GLN A 5 2.67 9.86 10.26
CA GLN A 5 3.31 9.27 11.45
C GLN A 5 3.74 7.83 11.18
N THR A 6 4.94 7.50 11.64
CA THR A 6 5.50 6.15 11.56
C THR A 6 5.68 5.57 12.97
N LEU A 7 5.25 4.35 13.15
CA LEU A 7 5.51 3.52 14.32
C LEU A 7 6.49 2.41 13.92
N LEU A 8 7.62 2.31 14.64
CA LEU A 8 8.56 1.22 14.47
C LEU A 8 8.32 0.18 15.56
N LEU A 9 8.14 -1.05 15.16
CA LEU A 9 7.91 -2.20 16.01
C LEU A 9 9.15 -3.09 16.00
N ASP A 10 9.61 -3.41 17.19
CA ASP A 10 10.68 -4.39 17.38
C ASP A 10 10.08 -5.81 17.34
N GLY A 11 10.21 -6.49 16.22
CA GLY A 11 9.75 -7.87 16.05
C GLY A 11 10.70 -8.92 16.65
N GLY A 12 11.89 -8.52 17.15
CA GLY A 12 12.87 -9.42 17.80
C GLY A 12 12.55 -9.68 19.28
N HIS A 13 11.77 -8.83 19.95
CA HIS A 13 11.46 -8.92 21.37
C HIS A 13 9.99 -9.22 21.64
N ALA A 14 9.68 -10.48 21.90
CA ALA A 14 8.31 -11.00 22.10
C ALA A 14 7.49 -10.26 23.18
N ALA A 15 8.15 -9.72 24.20
CA ALA A 15 7.48 -9.09 25.35
C ALA A 15 7.01 -7.65 25.08
N ALA A 16 7.51 -7.00 24.04
CA ALA A 16 7.28 -5.57 23.80
C ALA A 16 6.15 -5.25 22.80
N THR A 17 5.69 -6.23 22.01
CA THR A 17 4.80 -5.95 20.87
C THR A 17 3.56 -6.82 20.91
N SER A 18 2.44 -6.27 21.39
CA SER A 18 1.12 -6.92 21.20
C SER A 18 0.66 -6.73 19.76
N PRO A 19 -0.06 -7.70 19.20
CA PRO A 19 -0.75 -7.52 17.91
C PRO A 19 -1.69 -6.31 17.95
N MET A 20 -1.86 -5.67 16.80
CA MET A 20 -2.69 -4.47 16.67
C MET A 20 -3.71 -4.66 15.56
N ARG A 21 -4.99 -4.41 15.88
CA ARG A 21 -6.09 -4.37 14.92
C ARG A 21 -6.30 -2.94 14.44
N ILE A 22 -6.49 -2.78 13.14
CA ILE A 22 -6.81 -1.49 12.53
C ILE A 22 -8.31 -1.26 12.67
N LEU A 23 -8.72 -0.22 13.38
CA LEU A 23 -10.13 0.18 13.54
C LEU A 23 -10.59 1.12 12.43
N SER A 24 -9.71 2.02 12.00
CA SER A 24 -9.99 2.94 10.90
C SER A 24 -8.70 3.42 10.23
N GLY A 25 -8.81 3.82 8.97
CA GLY A 25 -7.70 4.36 8.18
C GLY A 25 -6.88 3.28 7.48
N ILE A 26 -5.78 3.69 6.85
CA ILE A 26 -4.89 2.84 6.05
C ILE A 26 -3.46 3.04 6.52
N LEU A 27 -2.78 1.93 6.79
CA LEU A 27 -1.36 1.85 7.13
C LEU A 27 -0.58 1.21 5.99
N ARG A 28 0.60 1.72 5.71
CA ARG A 28 1.64 1.02 4.94
C ARG A 28 2.52 0.22 5.89
N VAL A 29 2.77 -1.03 5.56
CA VAL A 29 3.71 -1.89 6.27
C VAL A 29 5.00 -2.00 5.48
N PHE A 30 6.13 -1.76 6.14
CA PHE A 30 7.44 -1.87 5.51
C PHE A 30 8.46 -2.50 6.44
N LEU A 31 9.48 -3.09 5.85
CA LEU A 31 10.65 -3.61 6.54
C LEU A 31 11.83 -2.65 6.34
N LEU A 32 12.68 -2.52 7.36
CA LEU A 32 13.96 -1.83 7.24
C LEU A 32 15.04 -2.83 6.82
N ALA A 33 15.62 -2.61 5.65
CA ALA A 33 16.80 -3.34 5.21
C ALA A 33 18.05 -2.80 5.90
N SER A 34 19.14 -3.59 5.89
CA SER A 34 20.42 -3.28 6.57
C SER A 34 21.06 -1.94 6.16
N ALA A 35 20.71 -1.39 5.01
CA ALA A 35 21.17 -0.07 4.55
C ALA A 35 20.22 1.09 4.92
N GLY A 36 19.21 0.86 5.79
CA GLY A 36 18.19 1.85 6.12
C GLY A 36 17.13 2.05 5.02
N GLN A 37 17.15 1.22 3.97
CA GLN A 37 16.16 1.26 2.92
C GLN A 37 14.84 0.65 3.42
N GLU A 38 13.74 1.34 3.16
CA GLU A 38 12.39 0.83 3.41
C GLU A 38 11.95 -0.08 2.25
N ILE A 39 11.41 -1.25 2.58
CA ILE A 39 10.82 -2.18 1.63
C ILE A 39 9.35 -2.36 2.00
N THR A 40 8.46 -1.81 1.21
CA THR A 40 7.01 -1.98 1.41
C THR A 40 6.62 -3.44 1.15
N ILE A 41 5.92 -4.05 2.12
CA ILE A 41 5.43 -5.43 2.03
C ILE A 41 3.92 -5.51 1.90
N GLY A 42 3.19 -4.42 2.15
CA GLY A 42 1.75 -4.35 1.97
C GLY A 42 1.11 -3.15 2.66
N PHE A 43 -0.21 -3.20 2.70
CA PHE A 43 -1.06 -2.19 3.32
C PHE A 43 -2.08 -2.88 4.23
N LEU A 44 -2.45 -2.21 5.30
CA LEU A 44 -3.47 -2.65 6.25
C LEU A 44 -4.62 -1.66 6.26
N GLN A 45 -5.83 -2.17 6.36
CA GLN A 45 -7.09 -1.44 6.36
C GLN A 45 -7.97 -1.87 7.55
N PRO A 46 -9.13 -1.23 7.77
CA PRO A 46 -9.99 -1.60 8.90
C PRO A 46 -10.36 -3.08 8.90
N GLY A 47 -10.17 -3.72 10.05
CA GLY A 47 -10.35 -5.16 10.26
C GLY A 47 -9.05 -5.96 10.28
N ASP A 48 -8.01 -5.51 9.56
CA ASP A 48 -6.73 -6.21 9.51
C ASP A 48 -5.99 -6.16 10.86
N VAL A 49 -5.20 -7.21 11.11
CA VAL A 49 -4.35 -7.31 12.29
C VAL A 49 -2.88 -7.36 11.89
N CYS A 50 -2.04 -6.59 12.55
CA CYS A 50 -0.60 -6.64 12.42
C CYS A 50 0.02 -7.28 13.67
N ASP A 51 0.70 -8.41 13.49
CA ASP A 51 1.60 -8.97 14.50
C ASP A 51 3.06 -8.92 14.00
N ALA A 52 3.83 -7.96 14.52
CA ALA A 52 5.22 -7.78 14.12
C ALA A 52 6.09 -9.01 14.41
N LEU A 53 5.79 -9.77 15.47
CA LEU A 53 6.49 -11.02 15.77
C LEU A 53 6.30 -12.09 14.71
N ALA A 54 5.11 -12.16 14.11
CA ALA A 54 4.83 -13.15 13.07
C ALA A 54 5.65 -12.89 11.81
N LEU A 55 6.07 -11.66 11.57
CA LEU A 55 6.95 -11.30 10.46
C LEU A 55 8.42 -11.71 10.70
N ARG A 56 8.80 -12.07 11.93
CA ARG A 56 10.15 -12.54 12.31
C ARG A 56 11.26 -11.62 11.79
N ARG A 57 11.07 -10.31 11.91
CA ARG A 57 12.01 -9.27 11.50
C ARG A 57 12.30 -8.35 12.65
N ASP A 58 13.54 -7.87 12.76
CA ASP A 58 13.98 -6.99 13.85
C ASP A 58 13.17 -5.70 13.86
N TRP A 59 12.91 -5.12 12.69
CA TRP A 59 12.18 -3.86 12.58
C TRP A 59 11.09 -3.92 11.52
N VAL A 60 9.85 -3.67 11.98
CA VAL A 60 8.67 -3.51 11.13
C VAL A 60 8.16 -2.09 11.30
N GLY A 61 8.03 -1.36 10.20
CA GLY A 61 7.49 -0.01 10.19
C GLY A 61 6.02 0.02 9.78
N LEU A 62 5.23 0.82 10.49
CA LEU A 62 3.84 1.13 10.15
C LEU A 62 3.72 2.63 9.90
N GLU A 63 3.48 3.05 8.66
CA GLU A 63 3.27 4.44 8.27
C GLU A 63 1.78 4.72 8.04
N ALA A 64 1.24 5.73 8.72
CA ALA A 64 -0.15 6.15 8.55
C ALA A 64 -0.33 6.94 7.24
N LEU A 65 -1.04 6.37 6.27
CA LEU A 65 -1.37 7.03 5.00
C LEU A 65 -2.62 7.89 5.09
N THR A 66 -3.48 7.59 6.06
CA THR A 66 -4.66 8.39 6.43
C THR A 66 -4.67 8.59 7.95
N GLN A 67 -5.69 9.25 8.49
CA GLN A 67 -5.94 9.22 9.95
C GLN A 67 -6.25 7.78 10.37
N VAL A 68 -5.48 7.22 11.32
CA VAL A 68 -5.58 5.83 11.74
C VAL A 68 -5.91 5.70 13.22
N GLN A 69 -6.84 4.79 13.53
CA GLN A 69 -7.10 4.29 14.88
C GLN A 69 -6.74 2.82 14.95
N ILE A 70 -6.03 2.44 16.00
CA ILE A 70 -5.60 1.07 16.27
C ILE A 70 -5.97 0.68 17.68
N GLU A 71 -6.23 -0.61 17.90
CA GLU A 71 -6.36 -1.21 19.23
C GLU A 71 -5.36 -2.37 19.40
N ARG A 72 -4.96 -2.63 20.62
CA ARG A 72 -4.17 -3.83 20.96
C ARG A 72 -5.13 -5.00 21.15
N VAL A 73 -4.75 -6.15 20.59
CA VAL A 73 -5.53 -7.39 20.71
C VAL A 73 -4.69 -8.50 21.30
N GLU A 74 -5.33 -9.54 21.79
CA GLU A 74 -4.63 -10.73 22.26
C GLU A 74 -4.05 -11.53 21.08
N ARG A 75 -2.89 -12.14 21.28
CA ARG A 75 -2.19 -12.88 20.22
C ARG A 75 -2.97 -14.08 19.70
N THR A 76 -3.80 -14.69 20.52
CA THR A 76 -4.70 -15.79 20.12
C THR A 76 -5.71 -15.37 19.06
N GLU A 77 -6.09 -14.09 19.03
CA GLU A 77 -6.99 -13.54 18.01
C GLU A 77 -6.25 -13.21 16.68
N ALA A 78 -4.95 -12.98 16.74
CA ALA A 78 -4.13 -12.53 15.61
C ALA A 78 -3.72 -13.66 14.65
N VAL A 79 -3.84 -14.92 15.04
CA VAL A 79 -3.27 -16.07 14.29
C VAL A 79 -3.95 -16.28 12.92
N HIS A 80 -5.14 -15.73 12.70
CA HIS A 80 -5.91 -15.94 11.47
C HIS A 80 -5.69 -14.86 10.38
N ASP A 81 -5.07 -13.71 10.71
CA ASP A 81 -5.11 -12.52 9.84
C ASP A 81 -3.80 -12.20 9.08
N LEU A 82 -2.78 -13.06 9.17
CA LEU A 82 -1.53 -12.86 8.39
C LEU A 82 -1.69 -13.11 6.89
N THR A 83 -2.81 -13.66 6.47
CA THR A 83 -3.08 -14.03 5.08
C THR A 83 -3.06 -12.81 4.16
N ASP A 84 -3.64 -11.69 4.60
CA ASP A 84 -3.75 -10.49 3.75
C ASP A 84 -2.40 -9.84 3.47
N LEU A 85 -1.52 -9.72 4.48
CA LEU A 85 -0.19 -9.15 4.26
C LEU A 85 0.69 -10.05 3.39
N SER A 86 0.56 -11.38 3.54
CA SER A 86 1.26 -12.35 2.69
C SER A 86 0.80 -12.25 1.25
N THR A 87 -0.51 -12.10 1.03
CA THR A 87 -1.08 -11.93 -0.30
C THR A 87 -0.61 -10.61 -0.93
N TRP A 88 -0.60 -9.49 -0.17
CA TRP A 88 -0.02 -8.24 -0.64
C TRP A 88 1.43 -8.42 -1.09
N THR A 89 2.24 -9.08 -0.27
CA THR A 89 3.66 -9.28 -0.57
C THR A 89 3.85 -10.10 -1.84
N LEU A 90 3.07 -11.16 -2.04
CA LEU A 90 3.13 -11.99 -3.24
C LEU A 90 2.73 -11.18 -4.49
N GLU A 91 1.64 -10.43 -4.45
CA GLU A 91 1.20 -9.61 -5.58
C GLU A 91 2.21 -8.53 -5.94
N LEU A 92 2.75 -7.82 -4.95
CA LEU A 92 3.81 -6.84 -5.17
C LEU A 92 5.05 -7.47 -5.78
N LEU A 93 5.43 -8.68 -5.35
CA LEU A 93 6.53 -9.44 -5.91
C LEU A 93 6.25 -9.81 -7.37
N MET A 94 5.08 -10.35 -7.68
CA MET A 94 4.67 -10.72 -9.04
C MET A 94 4.69 -9.50 -9.98
N ILE A 95 4.13 -8.37 -9.54
CA ILE A 95 4.17 -7.12 -10.29
C ILE A 95 5.61 -6.70 -10.58
N ARG A 96 6.47 -6.74 -9.56
CA ARG A 96 7.87 -6.32 -9.68
C ARG A 96 8.68 -7.18 -10.66
N HIS A 97 8.34 -8.45 -10.80
CA HIS A 97 8.99 -9.39 -11.71
C HIS A 97 8.51 -9.28 -13.17
N HIS A 98 7.44 -8.57 -13.46
CA HIS A 98 7.00 -8.39 -14.85
C HIS A 98 8.05 -7.61 -15.65
N PRO A 99 8.45 -8.05 -16.88
CA PRO A 99 9.53 -7.44 -17.66
C PRO A 99 9.22 -5.99 -18.09
N ASP A 100 7.96 -5.70 -18.40
CA ASP A 100 7.52 -4.39 -18.86
C ASP A 100 7.20 -3.44 -17.71
N THR A 101 7.91 -2.33 -17.63
CA THR A 101 7.76 -1.33 -16.56
C THR A 101 6.41 -0.61 -16.58
N GLU A 102 5.85 -0.34 -17.76
CA GLU A 102 4.54 0.31 -17.85
C GLU A 102 3.44 -0.63 -17.36
N LYS A 103 3.51 -1.90 -17.73
CA LYS A 103 2.59 -2.92 -17.22
C LYS A 103 2.72 -3.09 -15.70
N ARG A 104 3.94 -3.03 -15.14
CA ARG A 104 4.14 -3.02 -13.68
C ARG A 104 3.39 -1.87 -13.02
N LEU A 105 3.52 -0.64 -13.54
CA LEU A 105 2.82 0.52 -12.97
C LEU A 105 1.31 0.38 -13.07
N ARG A 106 0.80 -0.03 -14.23
CA ARG A 106 -0.64 -0.25 -14.43
C ARG A 106 -1.18 -1.32 -13.48
N ALA A 107 -0.50 -2.48 -13.37
CA ALA A 107 -0.88 -3.55 -12.46
C ALA A 107 -0.85 -3.11 -10.99
N LEU A 108 0.17 -2.35 -10.57
CA LEU A 108 0.21 -1.79 -9.23
C LEU A 108 -0.96 -0.84 -8.95
N LEU A 109 -1.27 0.07 -9.88
CA LEU A 109 -2.39 0.99 -9.72
C LEU A 109 -3.73 0.26 -9.65
N ALA A 110 -3.94 -0.77 -10.47
CA ALA A 110 -5.14 -1.61 -10.42
C ALA A 110 -5.25 -2.36 -9.09
N LEU A 111 -4.17 -3.00 -8.62
CA LEU A 111 -4.12 -3.67 -7.33
C LEU A 111 -4.46 -2.73 -6.16
N LEU A 112 -3.87 -1.52 -6.15
CA LEU A 112 -4.15 -0.53 -5.11
C LEU A 112 -5.62 -0.11 -5.11
N VAL A 113 -6.23 0.06 -6.28
CA VAL A 113 -7.65 0.41 -6.39
C VAL A 113 -8.55 -0.76 -6.01
N GLU A 114 -8.23 -1.97 -6.43
CA GLU A 114 -9.02 -3.17 -6.10
C GLU A 114 -9.12 -3.38 -4.59
N ARG A 115 -8.00 -3.19 -3.88
CA ARG A 115 -7.93 -3.48 -2.45
C ARG A 115 -8.26 -2.29 -1.56
N LEU A 116 -7.84 -1.09 -1.94
CA LEU A 116 -7.97 0.11 -1.10
C LEU A 116 -8.92 1.15 -1.68
N GLY A 117 -9.24 1.04 -2.97
CA GLY A 117 -10.00 2.03 -3.69
C GLY A 117 -11.50 1.98 -3.39
N ARG A 118 -12.17 3.02 -3.86
CA ARG A 118 -13.63 3.10 -3.84
C ARG A 118 -14.14 3.62 -5.18
N ARG A 119 -15.32 3.19 -5.58
CA ARG A 119 -15.98 3.72 -6.77
C ARG A 119 -16.53 5.12 -6.49
N SER A 120 -16.23 6.07 -7.37
CA SER A 120 -16.70 7.45 -7.31
C SER A 120 -17.23 7.85 -8.70
N GLY A 121 -18.53 7.67 -8.92
CA GLY A 121 -19.17 7.82 -10.23
C GLY A 121 -18.62 6.81 -11.24
N LEU A 122 -18.05 7.31 -12.34
CA LEU A 122 -17.43 6.48 -13.39
C LEU A 122 -15.96 6.16 -13.12
N TRP A 123 -15.38 6.67 -12.03
CA TRP A 123 -13.97 6.52 -11.69
C TRP A 123 -13.78 5.64 -10.48
N TYR A 124 -12.57 5.10 -10.34
CA TYR A 124 -12.07 4.51 -9.11
C TYR A 124 -11.12 5.49 -8.42
N GLU A 125 -11.33 5.76 -7.15
CA GLU A 125 -10.55 6.72 -6.36
C GLU A 125 -9.71 5.99 -5.33
N LEU A 126 -8.41 6.32 -5.26
CA LEU A 126 -7.55 5.86 -4.17
C LEU A 126 -7.70 6.81 -2.99
N PRO A 127 -8.11 6.32 -1.79
CA PRO A 127 -8.31 7.16 -0.62
C PRO A 127 -7.01 7.57 0.08
N ILE A 128 -5.88 7.33 -0.56
CA ILE A 128 -4.54 7.62 -0.04
C ILE A 128 -3.74 8.47 -1.03
N ARG A 129 -2.89 9.34 -0.50
CA ARG A 129 -1.88 10.02 -1.30
C ARG A 129 -0.68 9.09 -1.45
N ILE A 130 -0.42 8.65 -2.67
CA ILE A 130 0.79 7.88 -2.99
C ILE A 130 1.74 8.73 -3.84
N THR A 131 3.00 8.84 -3.41
CA THR A 131 4.00 9.64 -4.12
C THR A 131 4.59 8.86 -5.30
N HIS A 132 5.08 9.57 -6.32
CA HIS A 132 5.79 8.93 -7.44
C HIS A 132 7.04 8.16 -6.97
N GLU A 133 7.66 8.59 -5.88
CA GLU A 133 8.78 7.88 -5.27
C GLU A 133 8.34 6.54 -4.69
N ARG A 134 7.19 6.51 -3.98
CA ARG A 134 6.63 5.27 -3.45
C ARG A 134 6.18 4.31 -4.55
N LEU A 135 5.53 4.82 -5.59
CA LEU A 135 5.22 4.01 -6.77
C LEU A 135 6.47 3.43 -7.42
N ALA A 136 7.54 4.23 -7.51
CA ALA A 136 8.81 3.80 -8.08
C ALA A 136 9.48 2.69 -7.25
N GLU A 137 9.48 2.84 -5.93
CA GLU A 137 9.94 1.78 -5.00
C GLU A 137 9.18 0.47 -5.22
N LEU A 138 7.85 0.53 -5.24
CA LEU A 138 6.99 -0.64 -5.37
C LEU A 138 7.21 -1.39 -6.69
N ILE A 139 7.35 -0.70 -7.81
CA ILE A 139 7.58 -1.33 -9.12
C ILE A 139 9.06 -1.58 -9.46
N GLY A 140 9.99 -1.22 -8.57
CA GLY A 140 11.42 -1.36 -8.80
C GLY A 140 11.94 -0.49 -9.94
N ASN A 141 11.62 0.82 -9.91
CA ASN A 141 12.05 1.77 -10.94
C ASN A 141 12.43 3.12 -10.32
N THR A 142 12.75 4.12 -11.14
CA THR A 142 13.09 5.47 -10.67
C THR A 142 11.85 6.37 -10.61
N ARG A 143 11.86 7.35 -9.68
CA ARG A 143 10.84 8.40 -9.59
C ARG A 143 10.63 9.12 -10.92
N VAL A 144 11.72 9.40 -11.65
CA VAL A 144 11.66 10.11 -12.94
C VAL A 144 10.88 9.31 -13.97
N THR A 145 11.14 8.00 -14.05
CA THR A 145 10.43 7.10 -14.97
C THR A 145 8.94 7.04 -14.62
N VAL A 146 8.59 6.88 -13.34
CA VAL A 146 7.20 6.86 -12.88
C VAL A 146 6.50 8.19 -13.18
N THR A 147 7.16 9.33 -12.94
CA THR A 147 6.58 10.65 -13.26
C THR A 147 6.23 10.77 -14.73
N LYS A 148 7.10 10.31 -15.64
CA LYS A 148 6.83 10.31 -17.08
C LYS A 148 5.66 9.40 -17.44
N MET A 149 5.60 8.20 -16.86
CA MET A 149 4.50 7.26 -17.12
C MET A 149 3.15 7.78 -16.60
N ILE A 150 3.09 8.29 -15.37
CA ILE A 150 1.86 8.90 -14.83
C ILE A 150 1.41 10.09 -15.70
N SER A 151 2.34 10.93 -16.17
CA SER A 151 1.99 12.03 -17.10
C SER A 151 1.37 11.52 -18.39
N ARG A 152 1.88 10.43 -18.96
CA ARG A 152 1.27 9.80 -20.16
C ARG A 152 -0.12 9.24 -19.87
N LEU A 153 -0.30 8.56 -18.73
CA LEU A 153 -1.62 8.05 -18.32
C LEU A 153 -2.64 9.19 -18.11
N ARG A 154 -2.20 10.35 -17.59
CA ARG A 154 -3.05 11.55 -17.52
C ARG A 154 -3.41 12.10 -18.90
N GLN A 155 -2.45 12.20 -19.80
CA GLN A 155 -2.68 12.66 -21.19
C GLN A 155 -3.64 11.76 -21.95
N SER A 156 -3.64 10.46 -21.69
CA SER A 156 -4.57 9.48 -22.27
C SER A 156 -5.91 9.38 -21.53
N GLY A 157 -6.15 10.17 -20.49
CA GLY A 157 -7.39 10.15 -19.72
C GLY A 157 -7.59 8.91 -18.86
N LEU A 158 -6.54 8.11 -18.62
CA LEU A 158 -6.61 6.90 -17.80
C LEU A 158 -6.41 7.17 -16.31
N VAL A 159 -5.78 8.29 -15.97
CA VAL A 159 -5.53 8.74 -14.60
C VAL A 159 -5.83 10.23 -14.52
N GLU A 160 -6.47 10.67 -13.45
CA GLU A 160 -6.64 12.09 -13.13
C GLU A 160 -6.33 12.38 -11.66
N ASP A 161 -6.04 13.65 -11.37
CA ASP A 161 -5.90 14.13 -9.99
C ASP A 161 -7.24 14.67 -9.50
N HIS A 162 -7.69 14.19 -8.35
CA HIS A 162 -8.93 14.63 -7.72
C HIS A 162 -8.63 15.49 -6.48
N PRO A 163 -9.01 16.77 -6.49
CA PRO A 163 -8.87 17.61 -5.33
C PRO A 163 -9.88 17.22 -4.23
N THR A 164 -9.40 17.06 -3.01
CA THR A 164 -10.23 16.76 -1.83
C THR A 164 -10.42 18.01 -0.97
N GLY A 165 -11.04 19.05 -1.52
CA GLY A 165 -11.17 20.34 -0.84
C GLY A 165 -9.79 20.95 -0.51
N SER A 166 -9.48 21.16 0.78
CA SER A 166 -8.16 21.62 1.25
C SER A 166 -7.15 20.50 1.46
N GLY A 167 -7.53 19.25 1.16
CA GLY A 167 -6.69 18.06 1.33
C GLY A 167 -5.72 17.82 0.17
N PRO A 168 -4.93 16.74 0.25
CA PRO A 168 -4.01 16.36 -0.81
C PRO A 168 -4.77 15.91 -2.08
N LEU A 169 -4.12 16.07 -3.24
CA LEU A 169 -4.62 15.48 -4.48
C LEU A 169 -4.58 13.95 -4.38
N LEU A 170 -5.71 13.32 -4.66
CA LEU A 170 -5.83 11.86 -4.75
C LEU A 170 -5.82 11.44 -6.23
N LEU A 171 -5.40 10.21 -6.50
CA LEU A 171 -5.47 9.66 -7.85
C LEU A 171 -6.84 9.02 -8.08
N ARG A 172 -7.42 9.32 -9.24
CA ARG A 172 -8.54 8.59 -9.82
C ARG A 172 -8.09 7.82 -11.06
N LEU A 173 -8.59 6.62 -11.21
CA LEU A 173 -8.28 5.71 -12.29
C LEU A 173 -9.54 5.41 -13.09
N SER A 174 -9.41 5.42 -14.43
CA SER A 174 -10.53 5.04 -15.31
C SER A 174 -10.85 3.55 -15.16
N PRO A 175 -12.11 3.13 -15.43
CA PRO A 175 -12.46 1.71 -15.49
C PRO A 175 -11.61 0.95 -16.51
N GLU A 176 -11.31 1.56 -17.64
CA GLU A 176 -10.47 0.96 -18.68
C GLU A 176 -9.09 0.56 -18.15
N LEU A 177 -8.46 1.39 -17.30
CA LEU A 177 -7.16 1.07 -16.72
C LEU A 177 -7.27 -0.08 -15.71
N VAL A 178 -8.33 -0.13 -14.92
CA VAL A 178 -8.51 -1.13 -13.85
C VAL A 178 -8.96 -2.47 -14.44
N GLU A 179 -9.95 -2.45 -15.34
CA GLU A 179 -10.55 -3.67 -15.90
C GLU A 179 -9.67 -4.35 -16.97
N ALA A 180 -8.79 -3.62 -17.65
CA ALA A 180 -7.85 -4.20 -18.60
C ALA A 180 -6.77 -5.09 -17.96
N ILE A 181 -6.66 -5.09 -16.62
CA ILE A 181 -5.61 -5.78 -15.88
C ILE A 181 -6.16 -6.96 -15.06
N LEU A 182 -7.47 -6.97 -14.80
CA LEU A 182 -8.17 -8.11 -14.22
C LEU A 182 -8.56 -9.06 -15.36
N PRO A 183 -7.81 -10.09 -15.77
CA PRO A 183 -7.44 -11.24 -14.96
C PRO A 183 -5.99 -11.68 -15.19
N ILE A 184 -5.17 -11.61 -14.19
CA ILE A 184 -4.06 -12.54 -14.11
C ILE A 184 -4.59 -13.72 -13.27
N GLY A 185 -5.38 -14.57 -13.93
CA GLY A 185 -5.77 -15.88 -13.45
C GLY A 185 -4.65 -16.87 -13.68
#